data_effebdfe8b1615207f7526618aace0df
#
_entry.id   effebdfe8b1615207f7526618aace0df
#
_cell.length_a   1.000
_cell.length_b   1.000
_cell.length_c   1.000
_cell.angle_alpha   90.00
_cell.angle_beta   90.00
_cell.angle_gamma   90.00
#
_symmetry.space_group_name_H-M   'P 1'
#
loop_
_entity.id
_entity.type
_entity.pdbx_description
1 polymer ?
#
loop_
_entity_poly.entity_id
_entity_poly.type
_entity_poly.pdbx_seq_one_letter_code
_entity_poly.pdbx_strand_id
1 'polypeptide(L)'
;VVADEAVSALDVSVRAQILNLFVDLRERLGLAYLFVSHDLGVIRFVSHRVAVMYLGRLAEVAPAGELFKQPLHPYTQALLAAIPAVGDGTTSIFDNPARLLEGELPNPIDLPRGCRFASRCPYRMPHCDEVEPALREAAPGHAVACHLYTEGGTT
;
A
#
# COMPACT_ATOMS: atom_id res chain seq x y z
N VAL A 1 -19.46 -6.13 -4.42
CA VAL A 1 -18.91 -6.32 -5.79
C VAL A 1 -17.40 -6.43 -5.71
N VAL A 2 -16.79 -7.34 -6.49
CA VAL A 2 -15.32 -7.45 -6.63
C VAL A 2 -14.96 -6.89 -8.01
N ALA A 3 -14.03 -5.93 -8.04
CA ALA A 3 -13.49 -5.32 -9.25
C ALA A 3 -11.97 -5.55 -9.27
N ASP A 4 -11.53 -6.56 -10.01
CA ASP A 4 -10.14 -6.95 -10.15
C ASP A 4 -9.60 -6.40 -11.47
N GLU A 5 -8.62 -5.47 -11.39
CA GLU A 5 -7.99 -4.79 -12.52
C GLU A 5 -8.99 -4.20 -13.54
N ALA A 6 -10.20 -3.83 -13.09
CA ALA A 6 -11.36 -3.51 -13.92
C ALA A 6 -11.15 -2.34 -14.90
N VAL A 7 -10.12 -1.50 -14.69
CA VAL A 7 -9.85 -0.31 -15.51
C VAL A 7 -8.43 -0.27 -16.10
N SER A 8 -7.64 -1.33 -15.91
CA SER A 8 -6.21 -1.36 -16.28
C SER A 8 -5.97 -1.24 -17.78
N ALA A 9 -6.85 -1.82 -18.61
CA ALA A 9 -6.74 -1.84 -20.07
C ALA A 9 -7.40 -0.62 -20.76
N LEU A 10 -7.94 0.35 -20.01
CA LEU A 10 -8.64 1.50 -20.54
C LEU A 10 -7.72 2.71 -20.74
N ASP A 11 -7.98 3.49 -21.79
CA ASP A 11 -7.36 4.80 -21.93
C ASP A 11 -7.78 5.78 -20.81
N VAL A 12 -7.02 6.86 -20.63
CA VAL A 12 -7.18 7.77 -19.49
C VAL A 12 -8.57 8.38 -19.41
N SER A 13 -9.19 8.75 -20.53
CA SER A 13 -10.48 9.42 -20.53
C SER A 13 -11.63 8.45 -20.25
N VAL A 14 -11.61 7.26 -20.83
CA VAL A 14 -12.59 6.21 -20.55
C VAL A 14 -12.44 5.71 -19.11
N ARG A 15 -11.21 5.53 -18.63
CA ARG A 15 -10.93 5.17 -17.23
C ARG A 15 -11.59 6.13 -16.25
N ALA A 16 -11.44 7.44 -16.46
CA ALA A 16 -12.05 8.44 -15.59
C ALA A 16 -13.59 8.34 -15.58
N GLN A 17 -14.23 8.10 -16.73
CA GLN A 17 -15.68 7.93 -16.81
C GLN A 17 -16.15 6.69 -16.05
N ILE A 18 -15.45 5.57 -16.20
CA ILE A 18 -15.79 4.32 -15.50
C ILE A 18 -15.57 4.46 -13.98
N LEU A 19 -14.51 5.13 -13.54
CA LEU A 19 -14.28 5.39 -12.12
C LEU A 19 -15.39 6.25 -11.51
N ASN A 20 -15.84 7.30 -12.21
CA ASN A 20 -16.98 8.11 -11.80
C ASN A 20 -18.25 7.26 -11.71
N LEU A 21 -18.49 6.38 -12.67
CA LEU A 21 -19.64 5.46 -12.66
C LEU A 21 -19.59 4.52 -11.43
N PHE A 22 -18.41 4.00 -11.04
CA PHE A 22 -18.29 3.21 -9.81
C PHE A 22 -18.66 4.02 -8.56
N VAL A 23 -18.23 5.27 -8.48
CA VAL A 23 -18.57 6.17 -7.37
C VAL A 23 -20.08 6.43 -7.35
N ASP A 24 -20.69 6.80 -8.49
CA ASP A 24 -22.12 7.06 -8.60
C ASP A 24 -22.97 5.84 -8.21
N LEU A 25 -22.60 4.65 -8.68
CA LEU A 25 -23.32 3.41 -8.35
C LEU A 25 -23.20 3.07 -6.86
N ARG A 26 -22.04 3.32 -6.27
CA ARG A 26 -21.84 3.14 -4.82
C ARG A 26 -22.79 4.03 -4.03
N GLU A 27 -22.86 5.31 -4.38
CA GLU A 27 -23.71 6.29 -3.69
C GLU A 27 -25.20 6.04 -3.88
N ARG A 28 -25.61 5.73 -5.11
CA ARG A 28 -27.02 5.53 -5.45
C ARG A 28 -27.59 4.20 -4.95
N LEU A 29 -26.78 3.14 -4.97
CA LEU A 29 -27.24 1.79 -4.68
C LEU A 29 -26.69 1.26 -3.34
N GLY A 30 -25.91 2.02 -2.61
CA GLY A 30 -25.29 1.59 -1.35
C GLY A 30 -24.34 0.40 -1.52
N LEU A 31 -23.65 0.30 -2.66
CA LEU A 31 -22.79 -0.85 -2.95
C LEU A 31 -21.47 -0.77 -2.18
N ALA A 32 -21.02 -1.93 -1.70
CA ALA A 32 -19.66 -2.12 -1.23
C ALA A 32 -18.80 -2.74 -2.34
N TYR A 33 -17.61 -2.17 -2.56
CA TYR A 33 -16.62 -2.67 -3.53
C TYR A 33 -15.38 -3.21 -2.83
N LEU A 34 -14.89 -4.36 -3.29
CA LEU A 34 -13.49 -4.74 -3.17
C LEU A 34 -12.82 -4.43 -4.52
N PHE A 35 -12.00 -3.39 -4.54
CA PHE A 35 -11.31 -2.93 -5.75
C PHE A 35 -9.84 -3.33 -5.69
N VAL A 36 -9.37 -4.11 -6.65
CA VAL A 36 -7.98 -4.54 -6.76
C VAL A 36 -7.33 -3.82 -7.93
N SER A 37 -6.22 -3.14 -7.69
CA SER A 37 -5.45 -2.43 -8.72
C SER A 37 -4.01 -2.20 -8.27
N HIS A 38 -3.09 -2.13 -9.23
CA HIS A 38 -1.71 -1.66 -9.01
C HIS A 38 -1.58 -0.14 -9.21
N ASP A 39 -2.62 0.54 -9.70
CA ASP A 39 -2.64 1.99 -9.91
C ASP A 39 -3.10 2.70 -8.62
N LEU A 40 -2.13 3.27 -7.89
CA LEU A 40 -2.37 3.96 -6.63
C LEU A 40 -3.22 5.23 -6.80
N GLY A 41 -3.20 5.87 -7.96
CA GLY A 41 -4.06 7.01 -8.28
C GLY A 41 -5.53 6.59 -8.34
N VAL A 42 -5.80 5.44 -8.97
CA VAL A 42 -7.14 4.84 -9.00
C VAL A 42 -7.60 4.48 -7.59
N ILE A 43 -6.77 3.78 -6.82
CA ILE A 43 -7.07 3.40 -5.43
C ILE A 43 -7.37 4.62 -4.58
N ARG A 44 -6.57 5.68 -4.68
CA ARG A 44 -6.78 6.95 -3.95
C ARG A 44 -8.14 7.58 -4.25
N PHE A 45 -8.58 7.48 -5.51
CA PHE A 45 -9.83 8.08 -5.97
C PHE A 45 -11.08 7.33 -5.51
N VAL A 46 -11.08 5.98 -5.59
CA VAL A 46 -12.30 5.18 -5.35
C VAL A 46 -12.44 4.65 -3.94
N SER A 47 -11.34 4.55 -3.16
CA SER A 47 -11.31 3.77 -1.93
C SER A 47 -11.51 4.63 -0.68
N HIS A 48 -12.26 4.12 0.30
CA HIS A 48 -12.34 4.68 1.66
C HIS A 48 -11.25 4.09 2.58
N ARG A 49 -10.94 2.81 2.39
CA ARG A 49 -9.88 2.07 3.08
C ARG A 49 -9.01 1.39 2.05
N VAL A 50 -7.73 1.30 2.34
CA VAL A 50 -6.74 0.65 1.48
C VAL A 50 -6.06 -0.45 2.26
N ALA A 51 -5.89 -1.60 1.61
CA ALA A 51 -5.07 -2.70 2.09
C ALA A 51 -3.90 -2.90 1.11
N VAL A 52 -2.68 -2.69 1.58
CA VAL A 52 -1.46 -2.92 0.81
C VAL A 52 -0.99 -4.34 1.03
N MET A 53 -0.73 -5.05 -0.08
CA MET A 53 -0.30 -6.45 -0.05
C MET A 53 1.09 -6.58 -0.66
N TYR A 54 1.93 -7.40 -0.05
CA TYR A 54 3.24 -7.76 -0.57
C TYR A 54 3.46 -9.27 -0.49
N LEU A 55 3.76 -9.91 -1.61
CA LEU A 55 3.98 -11.37 -1.73
C LEU A 55 2.89 -12.20 -1.00
N GLY A 56 1.62 -11.84 -1.19
CA GLY A 56 0.48 -12.58 -0.64
C GLY A 56 0.18 -12.33 0.84
N ARG A 57 0.81 -11.32 1.48
CA ARG A 57 0.51 -10.89 2.85
C ARG A 57 0.12 -9.42 2.92
N LEU A 58 -0.76 -9.11 3.86
CA LEU A 58 -1.09 -7.72 4.15
C LEU A 58 0.07 -7.06 4.88
N ALA A 59 0.61 -6.00 4.29
CA ALA A 59 1.65 -5.17 4.86
C ALA A 59 1.05 -4.03 5.71
N GLU A 60 -0.03 -3.42 5.21
CA GLU A 60 -0.65 -2.26 5.86
C GLU A 60 -2.12 -2.15 5.47
N VAL A 61 -2.98 -1.71 6.42
CA VAL A 61 -4.41 -1.44 6.19
C VAL A 61 -4.80 -0.18 6.93
N ALA A 62 -5.32 0.83 6.20
CA ALA A 62 -5.72 2.10 6.80
C ALA A 62 -6.85 2.79 6.03
N PRO A 63 -7.49 3.82 6.59
CA PRO A 63 -8.27 4.77 5.83
C PRO A 63 -7.41 5.38 4.72
N ALA A 64 -7.97 5.54 3.51
CA ALA A 64 -7.20 6.02 2.36
C ALA A 64 -6.49 7.35 2.66
N GLY A 65 -7.20 8.34 3.25
CA GLY A 65 -6.61 9.63 3.58
C GLY A 65 -5.39 9.55 4.49
N GLU A 66 -5.38 8.61 5.45
CA GLU A 66 -4.27 8.42 6.39
C GLU A 66 -3.11 7.68 5.70
N LEU A 67 -3.39 6.60 4.98
CA LEU A 67 -2.36 5.81 4.29
C LEU A 67 -1.54 6.66 3.30
N PHE A 68 -2.22 7.53 2.53
CA PHE A 68 -1.55 8.40 1.56
C PHE A 68 -0.80 9.58 2.20
N LYS A 69 -1.16 10.00 3.42
CA LYS A 69 -0.46 11.04 4.17
C LYS A 69 0.70 10.53 4.98
N GLN A 70 0.49 9.41 5.67
CA GLN A 70 1.41 8.87 6.67
C GLN A 70 1.48 7.35 6.57
N PRO A 71 2.09 6.82 5.50
CA PRO A 71 2.31 5.39 5.37
C PRO A 71 3.27 4.90 6.44
N LEU A 72 2.94 3.79 7.09
CA LEU A 72 3.75 3.22 8.17
C LEU A 72 4.70 2.15 7.66
N HIS A 73 4.24 1.24 6.78
CA HIS A 73 5.08 0.16 6.29
C HIS A 73 6.12 0.66 5.28
N PRO A 74 7.41 0.31 5.40
CA PRO A 74 8.46 0.73 4.46
C PRO A 74 8.16 0.40 2.99
N TYR A 75 7.45 -0.70 2.71
CA TYR A 75 7.00 -1.02 1.36
C TYR A 75 5.96 -0.02 0.84
N THR A 76 4.97 0.35 1.67
CA THR A 76 3.96 1.37 1.31
C THR A 76 4.62 2.72 1.04
N GLN A 77 5.59 3.08 1.88
CA GLN A 77 6.39 4.30 1.69
C GLN A 77 7.09 4.29 0.33
N ALA A 78 7.73 3.17 -0.02
CA ALA A 78 8.40 3.00 -1.31
C ALA A 78 7.43 3.09 -2.50
N LEU A 79 6.25 2.46 -2.39
CA LEU A 79 5.23 2.53 -3.43
C LEU A 79 4.73 3.96 -3.66
N LEU A 80 4.44 4.70 -2.58
CA LEU A 80 3.93 6.07 -2.67
C LEU A 80 5.00 7.04 -3.18
N ALA A 81 6.26 6.84 -2.80
CA ALA A 81 7.39 7.64 -3.27
C ALA A 81 7.68 7.44 -4.78
N ALA A 82 7.25 6.32 -5.37
CA ALA A 82 7.38 6.07 -6.80
C ALA A 82 6.30 6.76 -7.65
N ILE A 83 5.27 7.35 -7.04
CA ILE A 83 4.27 8.14 -7.76
C ILE A 83 4.88 9.50 -8.12
N PRO A 84 4.92 9.89 -9.42
CA PRO A 84 5.36 11.22 -9.80
C PRO A 84 4.50 12.28 -9.10
N ALA A 85 5.15 13.26 -8.45
CA ALA A 85 4.43 14.38 -7.83
C ALA A 85 3.71 15.19 -8.92
N VAL A 86 2.39 15.12 -8.94
CA VAL A 86 1.57 15.97 -9.79
C VAL A 86 1.31 17.28 -9.04
N GLY A 87 2.17 18.27 -9.24
CA GLY A 87 1.74 19.67 -9.33
C GLY A 87 1.52 20.48 -8.06
N ASP A 88 1.77 20.05 -6.83
CA ASP A 88 1.57 20.91 -5.64
C ASP A 88 2.78 21.11 -4.73
N GLY A 89 4.00 20.84 -5.26
CA GLY A 89 5.24 21.26 -4.59
C GLY A 89 5.49 20.66 -3.19
N THR A 90 4.69 19.70 -2.76
CA THR A 90 4.99 18.94 -1.56
C THR A 90 6.13 17.97 -1.91
N THR A 91 7.33 18.38 -1.59
CA THR A 91 8.51 17.51 -1.55
C THR A 91 8.11 16.23 -0.81
N SER A 92 8.20 15.11 -1.52
CA SER A 92 8.07 13.79 -0.90
C SER A 92 8.98 13.77 0.34
N ILE A 93 8.41 13.46 1.50
CA ILE A 93 9.18 13.27 2.76
C ILE A 93 10.26 12.17 2.62
N PHE A 94 10.34 11.53 1.46
CA PHE A 94 11.27 10.47 1.14
C PHE A 94 12.25 10.96 0.05
N ASP A 95 13.37 11.50 0.47
CA ASP A 95 14.39 12.12 -0.40
C ASP A 95 15.03 11.18 -1.45
N ASN A 96 14.74 9.88 -1.43
CA ASN A 96 15.23 8.95 -2.45
C ASN A 96 14.38 7.67 -2.57
N PRO A 97 13.26 7.70 -3.33
CA PRO A 97 12.39 6.53 -3.52
C PRO A 97 13.10 5.35 -4.23
N ALA A 98 14.10 5.62 -5.05
CA ALA A 98 14.85 4.58 -5.76
C ALA A 98 15.57 3.63 -4.79
N ARG A 99 16.09 4.12 -3.67
CA ARG A 99 16.75 3.30 -2.64
C ARG A 99 15.84 2.32 -1.92
N LEU A 100 14.55 2.62 -1.83
CA LEU A 100 13.58 1.78 -1.12
C LEU A 100 13.15 0.54 -1.93
N LEU A 101 13.44 0.51 -3.23
CA LEU A 101 13.11 -0.61 -4.11
C LEU A 101 14.36 -1.33 -4.66
N GLU A 102 15.55 -0.98 -4.17
CA GLU A 102 16.79 -1.68 -4.52
C GLU A 102 16.76 -3.13 -3.99
N GLY A 103 17.31 -4.06 -4.75
CA GLY A 103 17.36 -5.48 -4.43
C GLY A 103 16.46 -6.34 -5.33
N GLU A 104 16.83 -7.61 -5.45
CA GLU A 104 16.06 -8.58 -6.22
C GLU A 104 14.71 -8.86 -5.53
N LEU A 105 13.67 -9.04 -6.34
CA LEU A 105 12.40 -9.55 -5.84
C LEU A 105 12.63 -10.96 -5.29
N PRO A 106 12.21 -11.26 -4.04
CA PRO A 106 12.28 -12.62 -3.54
C PRO A 106 11.55 -13.59 -4.48
N ASN A 107 12.11 -14.77 -4.63
CA ASN A 107 11.47 -15.82 -5.42
C ASN A 107 10.10 -16.16 -4.76
N PRO A 108 9.00 -16.06 -5.49
CA PRO A 108 7.67 -16.37 -4.94
C PRO A 108 7.50 -17.84 -4.53
N ILE A 109 8.41 -18.73 -4.97
CA ILE A 109 8.41 -20.14 -4.61
C ILE A 109 9.14 -20.37 -3.27
N ASP A 110 10.19 -19.59 -3.00
CA ASP A 110 11.00 -19.69 -1.77
C ASP A 110 10.83 -18.42 -0.93
N LEU A 111 9.71 -18.36 -0.23
CA LEU A 111 9.35 -17.21 0.57
C LEU A 111 10.16 -17.14 1.87
N PRO A 112 10.62 -15.94 2.30
CA PRO A 112 11.28 -15.76 3.58
C PRO A 112 10.43 -16.26 4.75
N ARG A 113 11.06 -16.84 5.77
CA ARG A 113 10.39 -17.28 7.00
C ARG A 113 9.87 -16.12 7.83
N GLY A 114 10.59 -15.00 7.82
CA GLY A 114 10.24 -13.77 8.52
C GLY A 114 9.47 -12.78 7.67
N CYS A 115 9.77 -11.49 7.85
CA CYS A 115 9.15 -10.41 7.08
C CYS A 115 9.48 -10.56 5.59
N ARG A 116 8.45 -10.65 4.75
CA ARG A 116 8.62 -10.83 3.28
C ARG A 116 9.34 -9.67 2.60
N PHE A 117 9.30 -8.48 3.21
CA PHE A 117 9.99 -7.30 2.70
C PHE A 117 11.42 -7.13 3.27
N ALA A 118 11.88 -7.99 4.19
CA ALA A 118 13.15 -7.84 4.90
C ALA A 118 14.36 -7.62 3.98
N SER A 119 14.48 -8.39 2.88
CA SER A 119 15.62 -8.29 1.95
C SER A 119 15.75 -6.92 1.26
N ARG A 120 14.66 -6.16 1.18
CA ARG A 120 14.59 -4.85 0.51
C ARG A 120 14.31 -3.70 1.48
N CYS A 121 14.16 -4.00 2.79
CA CYS A 121 13.80 -3.03 3.80
C CYS A 121 15.03 -2.23 4.26
N PRO A 122 15.04 -0.88 4.17
CA PRO A 122 16.14 -0.07 4.66
C PRO A 122 16.25 -0.06 6.20
N TYR A 123 15.17 -0.48 6.89
CA TYR A 123 15.09 -0.57 8.36
C TYR A 123 15.16 -2.01 8.86
N ARG A 124 15.73 -2.93 8.05
CA ARG A 124 15.84 -4.35 8.41
C ARG A 124 16.58 -4.54 9.74
N MET A 125 15.99 -5.32 10.62
CA MET A 125 16.56 -5.77 11.89
C MET A 125 16.77 -7.28 11.86
N PRO A 126 17.69 -7.85 12.68
CA PRO A 126 17.98 -9.29 12.66
C PRO A 126 16.74 -10.18 12.77
N HIS A 127 15.81 -9.87 13.66
CA HIS A 127 14.59 -10.65 13.85
C HIS A 127 13.59 -10.55 12.69
N CYS A 128 13.75 -9.57 11.77
CA CYS A 128 12.93 -9.50 10.58
C CYS A 128 13.13 -10.70 9.64
N ASP A 129 14.25 -11.39 9.73
CA ASP A 129 14.53 -12.58 8.92
C ASP A 129 13.92 -13.85 9.50
N GLU A 130 13.67 -13.85 10.80
CA GLU A 130 13.27 -15.04 11.55
C GLU A 130 11.77 -15.08 11.82
N VAL A 131 11.16 -13.92 12.08
CA VAL A 131 9.78 -13.81 12.56
C VAL A 131 8.93 -13.00 11.59
N GLU A 132 7.81 -13.59 11.13
CA GLU A 132 6.80 -12.87 10.35
C GLU A 132 6.06 -11.87 11.24
N PRO A 133 6.04 -10.55 10.90
CA PRO A 133 5.31 -9.57 11.69
C PRO A 133 3.80 -9.76 11.55
N ALA A 134 3.09 -9.81 12.67
CA ALA A 134 1.64 -9.83 12.66
C ALA A 134 1.07 -8.46 12.28
N LEU A 135 -0.03 -8.45 11.54
CA LEU A 135 -0.78 -7.22 11.27
C LEU A 135 -1.41 -6.73 12.59
N ARG A 136 -0.98 -5.59 13.10
CA ARG A 136 -1.44 -5.01 14.37
C ARG A 136 -1.80 -3.54 14.18
N GLU A 137 -2.77 -3.08 14.95
CA GLU A 137 -3.16 -1.68 14.97
C GLU A 137 -2.06 -0.85 15.63
N ALA A 138 -1.49 0.08 14.87
CA ALA A 138 -0.48 1.04 15.32
C ALA A 138 -1.09 2.41 15.69
N ALA A 139 -2.25 2.73 15.09
CA ALA A 139 -3.07 3.88 15.39
C ALA A 139 -4.54 3.53 15.11
N PRO A 140 -5.53 4.27 15.65
CA PRO A 140 -6.94 3.95 15.46
C PRO A 140 -7.32 3.73 14.00
N GLY A 141 -7.74 2.51 13.65
CA GLY A 141 -8.11 2.11 12.30
C GLY A 141 -6.96 1.94 11.31
N HIS A 142 -5.70 2.07 11.75
CA HIS A 142 -4.48 1.95 10.96
C HIS A 142 -3.64 0.79 11.46
N ALA A 143 -3.64 -0.31 10.73
CA ALA A 143 -2.91 -1.53 11.08
C ALA A 143 -1.70 -1.74 10.15
N VAL A 144 -0.59 -2.22 10.70
CA VAL A 144 0.66 -2.47 9.99
C VAL A 144 1.31 -3.78 10.43
N ALA A 145 1.86 -4.51 9.48
CA ALA A 145 2.63 -5.74 9.71
C ALA A 145 4.14 -5.41 9.64
N CYS A 146 4.66 -4.72 10.66
CA CYS A 146 6.05 -4.29 10.70
C CYS A 146 6.59 -4.27 12.13
N HIS A 147 7.79 -4.81 12.32
CA HIS A 147 8.46 -4.86 13.63
C HIS A 147 8.86 -3.48 14.19
N LEU A 148 8.89 -2.44 13.37
CA LEU A 148 9.09 -1.06 13.84
C LEU A 148 7.95 -0.57 14.75
N TYR A 149 6.77 -1.20 14.69
CA TYR A 149 5.57 -0.82 15.42
C TYR A 149 5.09 -1.89 16.40
N THR A 150 5.92 -2.88 16.72
CA THR A 150 5.62 -3.82 17.83
C THR A 150 5.90 -3.16 19.18
N GLU A 151 5.09 -3.48 20.20
CA GLU A 151 5.25 -2.94 21.56
C GLU A 151 6.69 -3.13 22.05
N GLY A 152 7.44 -2.03 22.18
CA GLY A 152 8.87 -2.01 22.56
C GLY A 152 9.73 -1.08 21.72
N GLY A 153 9.24 -0.53 20.63
CA GLY A 153 9.95 0.36 19.71
C GLY A 153 9.46 1.81 19.77
N THR A 154 9.39 2.41 20.95
CA THR A 154 9.36 3.87 21.10
C THR A 154 10.80 4.31 21.44
N THR A 155 11.52 4.79 20.45
CA THR A 155 12.66 5.71 20.64
C THR A 155 12.38 6.95 19.82
#